data_2e254006adbae424143f2cc97fbf952b
#
_entry.id   2e254006adbae424143f2cc97fbf952b
#
_cell.length_a   1.000
_cell.length_b   1.000
_cell.length_c   1.000
_cell.angle_alpha   90.00
_cell.angle_beta   90.00
_cell.angle_gamma   90.00
#
_symmetry.space_group_name_H-M   'P 1'
#
loop_
_entity.id
_entity.type
_entity.pdbx_description
1 polymer ?
#
loop_
_entity_poly.entity_id
_entity_poly.type
_entity_poly.pdbx_seq_one_letter_code
_entity_poly.pdbx_strand_id
1 'polypeptide(L)'
;DVRIQTEVNVWTIGPLRFLALPGELYPELWLQHPDGTSLAESRPGADYPFLAPPPSFQSLLPDDGTTSVLINQANDAVGYIVPRSQWDRLPPHTYGDDPQYGEGVSLGSHVAGALREAVREMR
;
A
#
# COMPACT_ATOMS: atom_id res chain seq x y z
N ASP A 1 -0.78 5.03 23.98
CA ASP A 1 -0.94 4.63 22.59
C ASP A 1 -2.00 5.51 21.92
N VAL A 2 -1.62 6.16 20.83
CA VAL A 2 -2.58 6.84 19.96
C VAL A 2 -3.10 5.80 18.97
N ARG A 3 -4.41 5.59 18.96
CA ARG A 3 -5.09 4.71 18.00
C ARG A 3 -5.87 5.56 17.02
N ILE A 4 -5.71 5.27 15.74
CA ILE A 4 -6.51 5.87 14.69
C ILE A 4 -7.48 4.81 14.20
N GLN A 5 -8.76 5.12 14.24
CA GLN A 5 -9.79 4.30 13.64
C GLN A 5 -10.12 4.86 12.26
N THR A 6 -10.03 4.01 11.26
CA THR A 6 -10.38 4.35 9.88
C THR A 6 -11.04 3.15 9.21
N GLU A 7 -11.40 3.26 7.95
CA GLU A 7 -12.09 2.19 7.25
C GLU A 7 -11.59 2.00 5.81
N VAL A 8 -11.79 0.79 5.33
CA VAL A 8 -11.58 0.37 3.94
C VAL A 8 -12.92 -0.08 3.39
N ASN A 9 -13.23 0.28 2.16
CA ASN A 9 -14.48 -0.11 1.52
C ASN A 9 -14.22 -0.78 0.17
N VAL A 10 -15.00 -1.81 -0.12
CA VAL A 10 -15.06 -2.45 -1.44
C VAL A 10 -16.52 -2.51 -1.88
N TRP A 11 -16.79 -2.07 -3.11
CA TRP A 11 -18.13 -2.19 -3.70
C TRP A 11 -18.04 -2.36 -5.21
N THR A 12 -19.11 -2.82 -5.83
CA THR A 12 -19.18 -3.05 -7.27
C THR A 12 -20.34 -2.28 -7.88
N ILE A 13 -20.10 -1.61 -8.99
CA ILE A 13 -21.12 -0.95 -9.80
C ILE A 13 -20.94 -1.41 -11.25
N GLY A 14 -21.87 -2.23 -11.74
CA GLY A 14 -21.76 -2.82 -13.06
C GLY A 14 -20.46 -3.62 -13.20
N PRO A 15 -19.62 -3.35 -14.23
CA PRO A 15 -18.38 -4.06 -14.46
C PRO A 15 -17.20 -3.54 -13.63
N LEU A 16 -17.43 -2.55 -12.75
CA LEU A 16 -16.38 -1.89 -11.97
C LEU A 16 -16.43 -2.32 -10.51
N ARG A 17 -15.27 -2.68 -9.97
CA ARG A 17 -15.06 -2.89 -8.54
C ARG A 17 -14.17 -1.80 -7.99
N PHE A 18 -14.62 -1.11 -6.96
CA PHE A 18 -13.91 -0.03 -6.31
C PHE A 18 -13.30 -0.53 -5.00
N LEU A 19 -12.02 -0.19 -4.79
CA LEU A 19 -11.35 -0.29 -3.51
C LEU A 19 -11.05 1.11 -3.03
N ALA A 20 -11.62 1.50 -1.90
CA ALA A 20 -11.38 2.80 -1.26
C ALA A 20 -10.46 2.63 -0.05
N LEU A 21 -9.37 3.37 -0.05
CA LEU A 21 -8.37 3.37 1.02
C LEU A 21 -8.27 4.75 1.67
N PRO A 22 -7.98 4.81 2.98
CA PRO A 22 -7.99 6.07 3.74
C PRO A 22 -6.71 6.91 3.59
N GLY A 23 -5.83 6.58 2.66
CA GLY A 23 -4.57 7.28 2.42
C GLY A 23 -4.17 7.24 0.95
N GLU A 24 -2.99 7.75 0.69
CA GLU A 24 -2.41 7.77 -0.65
C GLU A 24 -1.50 6.55 -0.85
N LEU A 25 -2.02 5.56 -1.58
CA LEU A 25 -1.30 4.31 -1.84
C LEU A 25 -0.18 4.54 -2.84
N TYR A 26 1.03 4.06 -2.53
CA TYR A 26 2.11 4.01 -3.50
C TYR A 26 1.71 3.12 -4.69
N PRO A 27 1.98 3.55 -5.94
CA PRO A 27 1.60 2.81 -7.14
C PRO A 27 2.09 1.36 -7.15
N GLU A 28 3.27 1.11 -6.58
CA GLU A 28 3.90 -0.20 -6.47
C GLU A 28 3.10 -1.18 -5.59
N LEU A 29 2.23 -0.66 -4.71
CA LEU A 29 1.32 -1.49 -3.91
C LEU A 29 0.01 -1.79 -4.64
N TRP A 30 -0.35 -1.00 -5.65
CA TRP A 30 -1.55 -1.23 -6.46
C TRP A 30 -1.27 -2.12 -7.65
N LEU A 31 -0.24 -1.76 -8.41
CA LEU A 31 0.16 -2.41 -9.65
C LEU A 31 1.02 -3.65 -9.41
N GLN A 32 1.14 -4.48 -10.44
CA GLN A 32 2.02 -5.63 -10.47
C GLN A 32 2.61 -5.82 -11.86
N HIS A 33 3.68 -6.60 -11.96
CA HIS A 33 4.22 -7.02 -13.24
C HIS A 33 3.21 -7.93 -13.98
N PRO A 34 3.33 -8.07 -15.31
CA PRO A 34 2.46 -8.96 -16.10
C PRO A 34 2.46 -10.43 -15.63
N ASP A 35 3.56 -10.88 -15.01
CA ASP A 35 3.69 -12.22 -14.44
C ASP A 35 3.09 -12.34 -13.01
N GLY A 36 2.49 -11.27 -12.49
CA GLY A 36 1.87 -11.23 -11.16
C GLY A 36 2.84 -10.89 -10.03
N THR A 37 4.13 -10.70 -10.30
CA THR A 37 5.10 -10.31 -9.26
C THR A 37 4.93 -8.85 -8.83
N SER A 38 5.34 -8.58 -7.58
CA SER A 38 5.21 -7.25 -6.97
C SER A 38 6.14 -6.23 -7.61
N LEU A 39 5.66 -5.00 -7.80
CA LEU A 39 6.49 -3.84 -8.13
C LEU A 39 7.15 -3.20 -6.89
N ALA A 40 6.71 -3.56 -5.70
CA ALA A 40 7.23 -3.03 -4.43
C ALA A 40 8.53 -3.73 -4.00
N GLU A 41 9.49 -3.81 -4.91
CA GLU A 41 10.79 -4.44 -4.65
C GLU A 41 11.53 -3.70 -3.54
N SER A 42 12.24 -4.47 -2.70
CA SER A 42 13.13 -3.90 -1.69
C SER A 42 14.30 -3.18 -2.34
N ARG A 43 14.80 -2.16 -1.64
CA ARG A 43 15.90 -1.34 -2.15
C ARG A 43 17.09 -1.40 -1.21
N PRO A 44 18.31 -1.41 -1.75
CA PRO A 44 19.52 -1.27 -0.94
C PRO A 44 19.46 0.03 -0.14
N GLY A 45 19.73 -0.04 1.16
CA GLY A 45 19.65 1.11 2.07
C GLY A 45 18.31 1.30 2.76
N ALA A 46 17.23 0.65 2.30
CA ALA A 46 15.95 0.67 2.99
C ALA A 46 16.05 0.02 4.39
N ASP A 47 15.18 0.42 5.31
CA ASP A 47 15.22 -0.04 6.70
C ASP A 47 14.94 -1.54 6.85
N TYR A 48 14.17 -2.12 5.92
CA TYR A 48 13.79 -3.54 5.93
C TYR A 48 14.14 -4.25 4.61
N PRO A 49 15.43 -4.26 4.18
CA PRO A 49 15.82 -4.77 2.87
C PRO A 49 15.66 -6.29 2.71
N PHE A 50 15.46 -6.99 3.83
CA PHE A 50 15.26 -8.45 3.87
C PHE A 50 13.80 -8.87 3.75
N LEU A 51 12.86 -7.93 3.78
CA LEU A 51 11.44 -8.25 3.62
C LEU A 51 11.11 -8.57 2.17
N ALA A 52 10.34 -9.64 1.97
CA ALA A 52 9.78 -9.94 0.67
C ALA A 52 8.83 -8.82 0.23
N PRO A 53 8.86 -8.42 -1.05
CA PRO A 53 7.91 -7.47 -1.58
C PRO A 53 6.47 -7.97 -1.38
N PRO A 54 5.56 -7.13 -0.88
CA PRO A 54 4.17 -7.55 -0.69
C PRO A 54 3.47 -7.73 -2.03
N PRO A 55 2.54 -8.68 -2.17
CA PRO A 55 1.66 -8.74 -3.34
C PRO A 55 0.85 -7.45 -3.48
N SER A 56 0.45 -7.11 -4.71
CA SER A 56 -0.36 -5.92 -4.97
C SER A 56 -1.74 -6.00 -4.31
N PHE A 57 -2.36 -4.84 -4.06
CA PHE A 57 -3.75 -4.80 -3.59
C PHE A 57 -4.72 -5.36 -4.63
N GLN A 58 -4.43 -5.18 -5.93
CA GLN A 58 -5.24 -5.80 -7.00
C GLN A 58 -5.33 -7.32 -6.85
N SER A 59 -4.23 -7.98 -6.48
CA SER A 59 -4.19 -9.43 -6.31
C SER A 59 -5.05 -9.94 -5.16
N LEU A 60 -5.46 -9.07 -4.24
CA LEU A 60 -6.37 -9.40 -3.15
C LEU A 60 -7.84 -9.39 -3.57
N LEU A 61 -8.16 -8.75 -4.68
CA LEU A 61 -9.52 -8.64 -5.19
C LEU A 61 -9.84 -9.85 -6.09
N PRO A 62 -11.12 -10.30 -6.14
CA PRO A 62 -11.52 -11.41 -7.00
C PRO A 62 -11.24 -11.15 -8.48
N ASP A 63 -10.68 -12.14 -9.18
CA ASP A 63 -10.54 -12.13 -10.63
C ASP A 63 -11.78 -12.76 -11.27
N ASP A 64 -12.82 -11.96 -11.39
CA ASP A 64 -14.15 -12.39 -11.87
C ASP A 64 -14.62 -11.60 -13.11
N GLY A 65 -13.66 -10.97 -13.80
CA GLY A 65 -13.93 -10.16 -14.99
C GLY A 65 -14.34 -8.72 -14.70
N THR A 66 -14.43 -8.31 -13.43
CA THR A 66 -14.63 -6.88 -13.09
C THR A 66 -13.31 -6.12 -13.20
N THR A 67 -13.41 -4.85 -13.59
CA THR A 67 -12.25 -3.94 -13.59
C THR A 67 -12.11 -3.29 -12.22
N SER A 68 -10.94 -3.46 -11.59
CA SER A 68 -10.65 -2.87 -10.29
C SER A 68 -10.21 -1.42 -10.42
N VAL A 69 -10.79 -0.56 -9.59
CA VAL A 69 -10.51 0.88 -9.51
C VAL A 69 -10.09 1.23 -8.09
N LEU A 70 -8.96 1.92 -7.94
CA LEU A 70 -8.49 2.42 -6.66
C LEU A 70 -9.02 3.84 -6.42
N ILE A 71 -9.51 4.09 -5.21
CA ILE A 71 -9.83 5.42 -4.71
C ILE A 71 -8.97 5.69 -3.49
N ASN A 72 -8.04 6.61 -3.63
CA ASN A 72 -7.20 7.07 -2.53
C ASN A 72 -7.92 8.14 -1.70
N GLN A 73 -7.47 8.31 -0.46
CA GLN A 73 -7.95 9.34 0.47
C GLN A 73 -9.48 9.33 0.63
N ALA A 74 -10.06 8.15 0.61
CA ALA A 74 -11.48 7.95 0.84
C ALA A 74 -11.75 7.77 2.34
N ASN A 75 -12.74 8.48 2.85
CA ASN A 75 -13.16 8.56 4.25
C ASN A 75 -12.17 9.30 5.15
N ASP A 76 -10.87 9.12 4.93
CA ASP A 76 -9.78 9.75 5.69
C ASP A 76 -8.59 10.09 4.79
N ALA A 77 -7.67 10.88 5.32
CA ALA A 77 -6.40 11.24 4.68
C ALA A 77 -5.25 10.95 5.67
N VAL A 78 -4.97 9.67 5.89
CA VAL A 78 -3.96 9.24 6.88
C VAL A 78 -2.50 9.38 6.38
N GLY A 79 -2.29 10.00 5.23
CA GLY A 79 -1.00 10.17 4.61
C GLY A 79 -0.64 9.04 3.64
N TYR A 80 0.64 8.94 3.33
CA TYR A 80 1.13 7.94 2.38
C TYR A 80 1.11 6.52 2.95
N ILE A 81 0.71 5.58 2.09
CA ILE A 81 0.76 4.15 2.37
C ILE A 81 1.94 3.58 1.59
N VAL A 82 3.06 3.42 2.30
CA VAL A 82 4.38 3.07 1.75
C VAL A 82 4.61 1.57 1.87
N PRO A 83 5.17 0.89 0.84
CA PRO A 83 5.59 -0.50 0.98
C PRO A 83 6.62 -0.65 2.10
N ARG A 84 6.41 -1.57 3.03
CA ARG A 84 7.36 -1.78 4.12
C ARG A 84 8.76 -2.20 3.61
N SER A 85 8.82 -2.93 2.52
CA SER A 85 10.07 -3.31 1.85
C SER A 85 10.87 -2.13 1.30
N GLN A 86 10.22 -0.97 1.10
CA GLN A 86 10.84 0.27 0.61
C GLN A 86 10.91 1.36 1.68
N TRP A 87 10.48 1.09 2.91
CA TRP A 87 10.48 2.05 3.99
C TRP A 87 11.90 2.52 4.33
N ASP A 88 12.13 3.83 4.36
CA ASP A 88 13.47 4.44 4.39
C ASP A 88 13.51 5.68 5.31
N ARG A 89 13.56 5.45 6.63
CA ARG A 89 13.62 6.51 7.65
C ARG A 89 14.98 6.65 8.31
N LEU A 90 15.75 5.57 8.32
CA LEU A 90 17.04 5.51 9.02
C LEU A 90 18.20 5.55 8.03
N PRO A 91 19.30 6.25 8.36
CA PRO A 91 20.49 6.19 7.52
C PRO A 91 21.15 4.79 7.56
N PRO A 92 21.83 4.37 6.47
CA PRO A 92 21.99 5.07 5.21
C PRO A 92 20.70 5.05 4.37
N HIS A 93 20.36 6.20 3.77
CA HIS A 93 19.14 6.30 2.95
C HIS A 93 19.38 5.75 1.55
N THR A 94 18.29 5.24 0.94
CA THR A 94 18.33 4.69 -0.43
C THR A 94 18.68 5.76 -1.47
N TYR A 95 18.15 6.98 -1.28
CA TYR A 95 18.30 8.08 -2.23
C TYR A 95 18.79 9.33 -1.52
N GLY A 96 20.08 9.62 -1.60
CA GLY A 96 20.67 10.82 -1.02
C GLY A 96 20.88 10.76 0.49
N ASP A 97 20.92 11.91 1.12
CA ASP A 97 21.30 12.07 2.53
C ASP A 97 20.10 12.23 3.47
N ASP A 98 18.90 12.35 2.92
CA ASP A 98 17.67 12.64 3.67
C ASP A 98 16.65 11.51 3.58
N PRO A 99 15.79 11.35 4.60
CA PRO A 99 14.65 10.44 4.53
C PRO A 99 13.71 10.82 3.39
N GLN A 100 13.01 9.84 2.83
CA GLN A 100 12.03 10.08 1.79
C GLN A 100 10.81 10.84 2.33
N TYR A 101 10.20 11.67 1.50
CA TYR A 101 9.06 12.50 1.86
C TYR A 101 7.84 11.67 2.31
N GLY A 102 7.55 10.58 1.61
CA GLY A 102 6.38 9.76 1.90
C GLY A 102 6.37 9.18 3.30
N GLU A 103 7.51 8.71 3.78
CA GLU A 103 7.68 8.18 5.14
C GLU A 103 7.46 9.25 6.22
N GLY A 104 7.85 10.50 5.92
CA GLY A 104 7.64 11.63 6.81
C GLY A 104 6.17 12.03 6.99
N VAL A 105 5.32 11.66 6.05
CA VAL A 105 3.89 11.99 6.00
C VAL A 105 3.03 10.71 5.99
N SER A 106 3.48 9.67 6.67
CA SER A 106 2.81 8.38 6.82
C SER A 106 2.60 8.06 8.29
N LEU A 107 1.60 7.25 8.58
CA LEU A 107 1.37 6.71 9.93
C LEU A 107 2.38 5.64 10.35
N GLY A 108 3.23 5.18 9.44
CA GLY A 108 4.30 4.24 9.75
C GLY A 108 4.39 3.05 8.80
N SER A 109 5.47 2.28 8.95
CA SER A 109 5.81 1.16 8.07
C SER A 109 4.83 -0.01 8.09
N HIS A 110 3.93 -0.06 9.06
CA HIS A 110 2.95 -1.15 9.22
C HIS A 110 1.60 -0.88 8.54
N VAL A 111 1.34 0.34 8.09
CA VAL A 111 0.03 0.76 7.56
C VAL A 111 -0.39 -0.06 6.35
N ALA A 112 0.50 -0.25 5.38
CA ALA A 112 0.21 -1.04 4.19
C ALA A 112 -0.20 -2.47 4.54
N GLY A 113 0.49 -3.10 5.48
CA GLY A 113 0.17 -4.45 5.95
C GLY A 113 -1.19 -4.53 6.63
N ALA A 114 -1.49 -3.57 7.50
CA ALA A 114 -2.78 -3.51 8.20
C ALA A 114 -3.96 -3.33 7.23
N LEU A 115 -3.83 -2.44 6.25
CA LEU A 115 -4.86 -2.22 5.24
C LEU A 115 -5.04 -3.44 4.33
N ARG A 116 -3.95 -4.12 3.95
CA ARG A 116 -4.02 -5.36 3.17
C ARG A 116 -4.78 -6.45 3.92
N GLU A 117 -4.53 -6.60 5.21
CA GLU A 117 -5.26 -7.57 6.04
C GLU A 117 -6.76 -7.24 6.09
N ALA A 118 -7.10 -5.96 6.28
CA ALA A 118 -8.49 -5.51 6.25
C ALA A 118 -9.19 -5.85 4.91
N VAL A 119 -8.52 -5.60 3.77
CA VAL A 119 -9.05 -5.97 2.44
C VAL A 119 -9.23 -7.48 2.32
N ARG A 120 -8.27 -8.27 2.81
CA ARG A 120 -8.32 -9.73 2.78
C ARG A 120 -9.51 -10.28 3.56
N GLU A 121 -9.82 -9.70 4.72
CA GLU A 121 -10.96 -10.09 5.57
C GLU A 121 -12.32 -9.80 4.94
N MET A 122 -12.38 -8.91 3.94
CA MET A 122 -13.62 -8.51 3.26
C MET A 122 -14.03 -9.45 2.12
N ARG A 123 -13.22 -10.43 1.79
CA ARG A 123 -13.45 -11.40 0.70
C ARG A 123 -14.32 -12.56 1.13
#